data_84238b1455f7372271ebf6510be66a33
#
_entry.id   84238b1455f7372271ebf6510be66a33
#
_cell.length_a   1.000
_cell.length_b   1.000
_cell.length_c   1.000
_cell.angle_alpha   90.00
_cell.angle_beta   90.00
_cell.angle_gamma   90.00
#
_symmetry.space_group_name_H-M   'P 1'
#
loop_
_entity.id
_entity.type
_entity.pdbx_description
1 polymer ?
#
loop_
_entity_poly.entity_id
_entity_poly.type
_entity_poly.pdbx_seq_one_letter_code
_entity_poly.pdbx_strand_id
1 'polypeptide(L)'
;MSLLCMALADLGVDAVSFTGSQAGMITDTSHTRAKILEVKGDRLRETLAAGAVPVVAGFQGVSTDREVTTLGRGGSDTTAVALAAALGADACEIYTDVSGVFTTDPRIVPEARKLSRVSYEEMQEMAATGGRVLALRSVEFARNHDVPLHVRSSFTWEPGTWVDKEEDSMEQAVVTAVTHDLSEAKVTVTGVPDTPGLAATLFRGLADRNINVDMIVQNVSIHGTTDISFTIPESDLAVSTEVCEALVPVLGATGVTSDDDVARVSLVGVGMKTHPGVTALTFETLAAEGINIEMISTSSIRISCLIRAEQAEDAVRALHAAFELA
;
A
#
# COMPACT_ATOMS: atom_id res chain seq x y z
N MET A 1 13.33 0.21 -22.34
CA MET A 1 14.36 1.28 -22.36
C MET A 1 15.03 1.48 -23.71
N SER A 2 15.59 0.44 -24.39
CA SER A 2 16.31 0.63 -25.66
C SER A 2 15.47 1.28 -26.76
N LEU A 3 14.22 0.84 -26.95
CA LEU A 3 13.30 1.45 -27.92
C LEU A 3 13.02 2.93 -27.62
N LEU A 4 12.92 3.30 -26.32
CA LEU A 4 12.75 4.69 -25.94
C LEU A 4 14.00 5.52 -26.27
N CYS A 5 15.20 4.98 -26.01
CA CYS A 5 16.44 5.68 -26.43
C CYS A 5 16.52 5.87 -27.95
N MET A 6 16.09 4.89 -28.75
CA MET A 6 16.04 5.04 -30.21
C MET A 6 15.04 6.12 -30.63
N ALA A 7 13.84 6.14 -30.04
CA ALA A 7 12.84 7.18 -30.31
C ALA A 7 13.31 8.57 -29.89
N LEU A 8 14.03 8.71 -28.77
CA LEU A 8 14.62 9.96 -28.33
C LEU A 8 15.71 10.43 -29.32
N ALA A 9 16.56 9.51 -29.81
CA ALA A 9 17.56 9.83 -30.81
C ALA A 9 16.94 10.32 -32.13
N ASP A 10 15.81 9.74 -32.57
CA ASP A 10 15.06 10.21 -33.75
C ASP A 10 14.50 11.64 -33.54
N LEU A 11 14.26 12.03 -32.30
CA LEU A 11 13.86 13.39 -31.92
C LEU A 11 15.04 14.34 -31.68
N GLY A 12 16.28 13.89 -31.89
CA GLY A 12 17.49 14.67 -31.67
C GLY A 12 17.90 14.81 -30.20
N VAL A 13 17.42 13.93 -29.33
CA VAL A 13 17.76 13.89 -27.91
C VAL A 13 18.73 12.74 -27.65
N ASP A 14 19.93 13.04 -27.16
CA ASP A 14 20.88 12.02 -26.72
C ASP A 14 20.36 11.27 -25.51
N ALA A 15 20.29 9.94 -25.61
CA ALA A 15 19.79 9.09 -24.54
C ALA A 15 20.63 7.81 -24.38
N VAL A 16 20.87 7.40 -23.15
CA VAL A 16 21.68 6.22 -22.82
C VAL A 16 20.87 5.26 -21.96
N SER A 17 20.77 4.01 -22.38
CA SER A 17 20.06 2.97 -21.63
C SER A 17 20.93 2.31 -20.56
N PHE A 18 20.36 2.09 -19.36
CA PHE A 18 21.02 1.44 -18.25
C PHE A 18 20.15 0.32 -17.69
N THR A 19 20.76 -0.83 -17.38
CA THR A 19 20.14 -1.82 -16.50
C THR A 19 20.18 -1.32 -15.04
N GLY A 20 19.41 -1.95 -14.13
CA GLY A 20 19.46 -1.61 -12.71
C GLY A 20 20.88 -1.73 -12.13
N SER A 21 21.64 -2.76 -12.51
CA SER A 21 23.03 -2.93 -12.06
C SER A 21 23.96 -1.84 -12.62
N GLN A 22 23.78 -1.44 -13.88
CA GLN A 22 24.56 -0.36 -14.48
C GLN A 22 24.24 1.01 -13.88
N ALA A 23 23.01 1.20 -13.42
CA ALA A 23 22.57 2.39 -12.68
C ALA A 23 23.08 2.39 -11.22
N GLY A 24 23.67 1.28 -10.74
CA GLY A 24 24.18 1.14 -9.39
C GLY A 24 23.11 0.83 -8.35
N MET A 25 22.01 0.18 -8.74
CA MET A 25 20.94 -0.29 -7.84
C MET A 25 21.40 -1.56 -7.12
N ILE A 26 21.96 -1.40 -5.91
CA ILE A 26 22.44 -2.52 -5.08
C ILE A 26 21.34 -3.00 -4.16
N THR A 27 21.15 -4.32 -4.10
CA THR A 27 20.09 -4.95 -3.30
C THR A 27 20.64 -6.04 -2.38
N ASP A 28 19.81 -6.52 -1.46
CA ASP A 28 20.05 -7.77 -0.75
C ASP A 28 19.90 -8.99 -1.70
N THR A 29 20.02 -10.19 -1.15
CA THR A 29 19.97 -11.46 -1.89
C THR A 29 18.57 -12.07 -2.01
N SER A 30 17.52 -11.34 -1.68
CA SER A 30 16.13 -11.79 -1.79
C SER A 30 15.62 -11.64 -3.24
N HIS A 31 15.89 -12.63 -4.09
CA HIS A 31 15.78 -12.52 -5.56
C HIS A 31 14.44 -11.98 -6.12
N THR A 32 13.29 -12.21 -5.46
CA THR A 32 11.96 -11.84 -5.98
C THR A 32 11.32 -10.64 -5.26
N ARG A 33 11.85 -10.27 -4.09
CA ARG A 33 11.38 -9.16 -3.24
C ARG A 33 12.57 -8.42 -2.63
N ALA A 34 13.60 -8.16 -3.45
CA ALA A 34 14.86 -7.59 -3.00
C ALA A 34 14.67 -6.20 -2.37
N LYS A 35 15.43 -5.95 -1.30
CA LYS A 35 15.49 -4.64 -0.66
C LYS A 35 16.65 -3.84 -1.26
N ILE A 36 16.39 -2.58 -1.60
CA ILE A 36 17.43 -1.65 -2.05
C ILE A 36 18.28 -1.31 -0.82
N LEU A 37 19.58 -1.59 -0.93
CA LEU A 37 20.57 -1.26 0.09
C LEU A 37 21.27 0.06 -0.21
N GLU A 38 21.57 0.32 -1.48
CA GLU A 38 22.28 1.50 -1.96
C GLU A 38 21.94 1.80 -3.41
N VAL A 39 21.93 3.07 -3.78
CA VAL A 39 21.89 3.53 -5.18
C VAL A 39 23.10 4.42 -5.42
N LYS A 40 24.11 3.93 -6.16
CA LYS A 40 25.34 4.70 -6.43
C LYS A 40 25.12 5.86 -7.39
N GLY A 41 24.45 5.60 -8.51
CA GLY A 41 24.02 6.63 -9.47
C GLY A 41 25.13 7.38 -10.20
N ASP A 42 26.41 7.02 -10.06
CA ASP A 42 27.54 7.79 -10.61
C ASP A 42 27.48 7.89 -12.13
N ARG A 43 27.25 6.77 -12.82
CA ARG A 43 27.10 6.77 -14.28
C ARG A 43 25.90 7.57 -14.79
N LEU A 44 24.85 7.67 -13.98
CA LEU A 44 23.68 8.50 -14.31
C LEU A 44 24.03 9.97 -14.19
N ARG A 45 24.75 10.38 -13.13
CA ARG A 45 25.23 11.77 -12.98
C ARG A 45 26.20 12.17 -14.09
N GLU A 46 27.11 11.27 -14.50
CA GLU A 46 28.02 11.50 -15.61
C GLU A 46 27.24 11.71 -16.93
N THR A 47 26.22 10.86 -17.19
CA THR A 47 25.36 10.96 -18.37
C THR A 47 24.59 12.29 -18.39
N LEU A 48 24.00 12.68 -17.26
CA LEU A 48 23.29 13.96 -17.12
C LEU A 48 24.23 15.15 -17.30
N ALA A 49 25.43 15.10 -16.72
CA ALA A 49 26.44 16.14 -16.87
C ALA A 49 26.93 16.29 -18.34
N ALA A 50 26.89 15.22 -19.12
CA ALA A 50 27.16 15.25 -20.56
C ALA A 50 25.97 15.77 -21.39
N GLY A 51 24.83 16.11 -20.79
CA GLY A 51 23.63 16.61 -21.45
C GLY A 51 22.75 15.52 -22.07
N ALA A 52 23.02 14.24 -21.79
CA ALA A 52 22.23 13.10 -22.26
C ALA A 52 21.20 12.63 -21.23
N VAL A 53 20.11 12.00 -21.67
CA VAL A 53 19.04 11.46 -20.85
C VAL A 53 19.34 10.00 -20.45
N PRO A 54 19.57 9.66 -19.16
CA PRO A 54 19.71 8.29 -18.73
C PRO A 54 18.34 7.60 -18.67
N VAL A 55 18.16 6.50 -19.39
CA VAL A 55 16.95 5.69 -19.40
C VAL A 55 17.21 4.38 -18.66
N VAL A 56 16.69 4.25 -17.44
CA VAL A 56 16.99 3.13 -16.55
C VAL A 56 15.88 2.07 -16.63
N ALA A 57 16.25 0.80 -16.69
CA ALA A 57 15.31 -0.30 -16.51
C ALA A 57 14.91 -0.38 -15.04
N GLY A 58 13.64 -0.09 -14.75
CA GLY A 58 13.08 -0.27 -13.40
C GLY A 58 12.90 -1.75 -13.02
N PHE A 59 12.43 -1.99 -11.80
CA PHE A 59 12.07 -3.31 -11.26
C PHE A 59 13.27 -4.22 -10.89
N GLN A 60 14.47 -3.92 -11.32
CA GLN A 60 15.63 -4.78 -11.15
C GLN A 60 16.80 -4.08 -10.45
N GLY A 61 17.60 -4.89 -9.77
CA GLY A 61 18.87 -4.48 -9.18
C GLY A 61 19.91 -5.59 -9.30
N VAL A 62 21.00 -5.43 -8.57
CA VAL A 62 22.06 -6.44 -8.42
C VAL A 62 22.32 -6.66 -6.92
N SER A 63 22.35 -7.94 -6.53
CA SER A 63 22.66 -8.30 -5.14
C SER A 63 24.12 -8.06 -4.78
N THR A 64 24.42 -8.14 -3.49
CA THR A 64 25.80 -8.15 -2.99
C THR A 64 26.64 -9.29 -3.57
N ASP A 65 25.98 -10.39 -3.98
CA ASP A 65 26.62 -11.55 -4.62
C ASP A 65 26.72 -11.40 -6.15
N ARG A 66 26.39 -10.21 -6.68
CA ARG A 66 26.43 -9.85 -8.11
C ARG A 66 25.40 -10.58 -8.98
N GLU A 67 24.34 -11.12 -8.38
CA GLU A 67 23.24 -11.74 -9.09
C GLU A 67 22.13 -10.71 -9.37
N VAL A 68 21.43 -10.86 -10.50
CA VAL A 68 20.30 -10.00 -10.83
C VAL A 68 19.13 -10.31 -9.90
N THR A 69 18.57 -9.28 -9.29
CA THR A 69 17.42 -9.36 -8.39
C THR A 69 16.25 -8.56 -8.93
N THR A 70 15.04 -8.89 -8.46
CA THR A 70 13.84 -8.11 -8.75
C THR A 70 13.24 -7.58 -7.44
N LEU A 71 12.66 -6.37 -7.52
CA LEU A 71 12.14 -5.66 -6.36
C LEU A 71 10.71 -6.10 -5.97
N GLY A 72 10.08 -6.94 -6.79
CA GLY A 72 8.70 -7.38 -6.57
C GLY A 72 7.65 -6.38 -7.08
N ARG A 73 6.38 -6.58 -6.72
CA ARG A 73 5.26 -5.73 -7.18
C ARG A 73 5.53 -4.26 -6.83
N GLY A 74 5.24 -3.34 -7.76
CA GLY A 74 5.54 -1.91 -7.61
C GLY A 74 7.03 -1.56 -7.64
N GLY A 75 7.90 -2.51 -8.08
CA GLY A 75 9.34 -2.31 -8.11
C GLY A 75 9.79 -1.22 -9.08
N SER A 76 9.03 -0.90 -10.13
CA SER A 76 9.34 0.21 -11.05
C SER A 76 9.16 1.56 -10.37
N ASP A 77 8.07 1.76 -9.64
CA ASP A 77 7.83 2.98 -8.86
C ASP A 77 8.90 3.14 -7.80
N THR A 78 9.20 2.05 -7.07
CA THR A 78 10.27 2.04 -6.06
C THR A 78 11.63 2.38 -6.68
N THR A 79 11.92 1.90 -7.89
CA THR A 79 13.15 2.23 -8.63
C THR A 79 13.20 3.73 -8.96
N ALA A 80 12.10 4.27 -9.48
CA ALA A 80 12.02 5.68 -9.86
C ALA A 80 12.27 6.60 -8.66
N VAL A 81 11.60 6.33 -7.53
CA VAL A 81 11.75 7.10 -6.30
C VAL A 81 13.16 6.98 -5.72
N ALA A 82 13.74 5.76 -5.71
CA ALA A 82 15.10 5.55 -5.23
C ALA A 82 16.15 6.28 -6.08
N LEU A 83 15.96 6.35 -7.39
CA LEU A 83 16.81 7.12 -8.29
C LEU A 83 16.64 8.63 -8.07
N ALA A 84 15.39 9.10 -7.91
CA ALA A 84 15.13 10.52 -7.62
C ALA A 84 15.84 10.95 -6.32
N ALA A 85 15.71 10.16 -5.26
CA ALA A 85 16.41 10.40 -4.00
C ALA A 85 17.93 10.45 -4.16
N ALA A 86 18.52 9.43 -4.84
CA ALA A 86 19.96 9.32 -5.02
C ALA A 86 20.54 10.43 -5.91
N LEU A 87 19.78 10.96 -6.85
CA LEU A 87 20.18 12.03 -7.75
C LEU A 87 19.87 13.43 -7.20
N GLY A 88 19.12 13.53 -6.10
CA GLY A 88 18.66 14.81 -5.54
C GLY A 88 17.71 15.53 -6.48
N ALA A 89 16.79 14.80 -7.10
CA ALA A 89 15.82 15.38 -8.01
C ALA A 89 14.78 16.23 -7.25
N ASP A 90 14.27 17.28 -7.89
CA ASP A 90 13.25 18.16 -7.31
C ASP A 90 11.91 17.45 -7.15
N ALA A 91 11.60 16.46 -7.99
CA ALA A 91 10.40 15.64 -7.93
C ALA A 91 10.60 14.31 -8.67
N CYS A 92 9.74 13.34 -8.36
CA CYS A 92 9.59 12.08 -9.10
C CYS A 92 8.20 12.02 -9.73
N GLU A 93 8.11 12.11 -11.06
CA GLU A 93 6.85 11.99 -11.77
C GLU A 93 6.57 10.51 -12.09
N ILE A 94 5.38 10.03 -11.69
CA ILE A 94 4.88 8.68 -11.99
C ILE A 94 3.77 8.80 -13.03
N TYR A 95 4.06 8.36 -14.23
CA TYR A 95 3.10 8.32 -15.32
C TYR A 95 2.39 6.97 -15.35
N THR A 96 1.06 6.98 -15.22
CA THR A 96 0.22 5.79 -15.11
C THR A 96 -1.02 5.91 -16.00
N ASP A 97 -1.92 4.94 -15.96
CA ASP A 97 -3.17 4.90 -16.72
C ASP A 97 -4.31 5.72 -16.08
N VAL A 98 -4.10 6.26 -14.89
CA VAL A 98 -5.05 7.16 -14.20
C VAL A 98 -4.52 8.59 -14.16
N SER A 99 -5.41 9.59 -14.04
CA SER A 99 -5.04 11.01 -14.06
C SER A 99 -4.59 11.57 -12.71
N GLY A 100 -4.43 10.73 -11.70
CA GLY A 100 -4.04 11.09 -10.34
C GLY A 100 -4.70 10.21 -9.29
N VAL A 101 -4.68 10.67 -8.04
CA VAL A 101 -5.34 10.04 -6.91
C VAL A 101 -6.71 10.66 -6.71
N PHE A 102 -7.73 9.84 -6.44
CA PHE A 102 -9.12 10.27 -6.27
C PHE A 102 -9.60 9.98 -4.85
N THR A 103 -10.69 10.64 -4.47
CA THR A 103 -11.35 10.43 -3.17
C THR A 103 -11.92 9.01 -3.01
N THR A 104 -12.14 8.31 -4.10
CA THR A 104 -12.37 6.86 -4.19
C THR A 104 -12.16 6.39 -5.62
N ASP A 105 -12.39 5.11 -5.93
CA ASP A 105 -12.32 4.57 -7.28
C ASP A 105 -13.45 5.18 -8.18
N PRO A 106 -13.12 5.97 -9.22
CA PRO A 106 -14.13 6.59 -10.08
C PRO A 106 -14.94 5.59 -10.93
N ARG A 107 -14.54 4.31 -10.97
CA ARG A 107 -15.33 3.24 -11.59
C ARG A 107 -16.50 2.82 -10.71
N ILE A 108 -16.40 3.00 -9.39
CA ILE A 108 -17.45 2.71 -8.41
C ILE A 108 -18.29 3.95 -8.15
N VAL A 109 -17.65 5.12 -7.99
CA VAL A 109 -18.29 6.41 -7.75
C VAL A 109 -17.83 7.39 -8.84
N PRO A 110 -18.61 7.60 -9.92
CA PRO A 110 -18.23 8.51 -11.02
C PRO A 110 -18.01 9.96 -10.58
N GLU A 111 -18.62 10.38 -9.49
CA GLU A 111 -18.48 11.71 -8.88
C GLU A 111 -17.23 11.86 -8.02
N ALA A 112 -16.40 10.81 -7.90
CA ALA A 112 -15.16 10.86 -7.13
C ALA A 112 -14.27 12.00 -7.63
N ARG A 113 -13.85 12.86 -6.69
CA ARG A 113 -13.07 14.05 -6.99
C ARG A 113 -11.57 13.69 -7.02
N LYS A 114 -10.87 14.20 -8.05
CA LYS A 114 -9.41 14.11 -8.11
C LYS A 114 -8.78 15.02 -7.06
N LEU A 115 -7.88 14.48 -6.26
CA LEU A 115 -7.11 15.22 -5.27
C LEU A 115 -5.96 15.95 -5.96
N SER A 116 -5.80 17.24 -5.69
CA SER A 116 -4.65 17.99 -6.20
C SER A 116 -3.37 17.67 -5.43
N ARG A 117 -3.51 17.35 -4.14
CA ARG A 117 -2.42 17.01 -3.23
C ARG A 117 -2.90 16.02 -2.16
N VAL A 118 -2.00 15.15 -1.71
CA VAL A 118 -2.20 14.16 -0.64
C VAL A 118 -0.90 14.09 0.17
N SER A 119 -0.98 13.98 1.48
CA SER A 119 0.21 13.77 2.32
C SER A 119 0.80 12.37 2.11
N TYR A 120 2.10 12.21 2.41
CA TYR A 120 2.72 10.88 2.37
C TYR A 120 2.00 9.89 3.27
N GLU A 121 1.56 10.32 4.45
CA GLU A 121 0.87 9.51 5.43
C GLU A 121 -0.46 8.99 4.89
N GLU A 122 -1.29 9.86 4.31
CA GLU A 122 -2.56 9.47 3.71
C GLU A 122 -2.35 8.55 2.51
N MET A 123 -1.39 8.89 1.62
CA MET A 123 -1.09 8.06 0.46
C MET A 123 -0.59 6.67 0.85
N GLN A 124 0.19 6.55 1.94
CA GLN A 124 0.60 5.25 2.50
C GLN A 124 -0.61 4.43 2.96
N GLU A 125 -1.52 5.03 3.73
CA GLU A 125 -2.74 4.35 4.17
C GLU A 125 -3.64 3.97 2.99
N MET A 126 -3.82 4.86 2.01
CA MET A 126 -4.57 4.55 0.79
C MET A 126 -3.94 3.39 0.03
N ALA A 127 -2.62 3.40 -0.17
CA ALA A 127 -1.90 2.33 -0.86
C ALA A 127 -1.96 0.98 -0.10
N ALA A 128 -1.95 1.03 1.23
CA ALA A 128 -2.06 -0.16 2.09
C ALA A 128 -3.48 -0.74 2.11
N THR A 129 -4.51 0.07 1.79
CA THR A 129 -5.92 -0.30 1.93
C THR A 129 -6.66 -0.44 0.58
N GLY A 130 -5.93 -0.62 -0.51
CA GLY A 130 -6.51 -0.90 -1.83
C GLY A 130 -6.47 0.26 -2.83
N GLY A 131 -6.00 1.43 -2.45
CA GLY A 131 -5.75 2.56 -3.37
C GLY A 131 -4.52 2.29 -4.26
N ARG A 132 -4.68 1.47 -5.30
CA ARG A 132 -3.60 0.86 -6.12
C ARG A 132 -2.95 1.82 -7.11
N VAL A 133 -2.97 3.13 -6.88
CA VAL A 133 -2.37 4.12 -7.80
C VAL A 133 -0.85 4.14 -7.66
N LEU A 134 -0.34 4.07 -6.44
CA LEU A 134 1.09 3.95 -6.13
C LEU A 134 1.35 2.69 -5.29
N ALA A 135 2.53 2.12 -5.44
CA ALA A 135 2.95 1.02 -4.56
C ALA A 135 3.30 1.58 -3.17
N LEU A 136 2.78 0.94 -2.10
CA LEU A 136 3.04 1.35 -0.71
C LEU A 136 4.54 1.60 -0.45
N ARG A 137 5.39 0.65 -0.86
CA ARG A 137 6.85 0.73 -0.68
C ARG A 137 7.47 1.95 -1.37
N SER A 138 6.94 2.40 -2.52
CA SER A 138 7.44 3.59 -3.22
C SER A 138 7.10 4.86 -2.44
N VAL A 139 5.92 4.92 -1.83
CA VAL A 139 5.50 6.06 -0.99
C VAL A 139 6.31 6.10 0.31
N GLU A 140 6.55 4.94 0.96
CA GLU A 140 7.44 4.85 2.13
C GLU A 140 8.85 5.36 1.80
N PHE A 141 9.38 4.97 0.65
CA PHE A 141 10.69 5.40 0.21
C PHE A 141 10.73 6.91 -0.06
N ALA A 142 9.71 7.44 -0.73
CA ALA A 142 9.56 8.86 -1.00
C ALA A 142 9.51 9.69 0.29
N ARG A 143 8.69 9.26 1.26
CA ARG A 143 8.58 9.89 2.57
C ARG A 143 9.91 9.91 3.32
N ASN A 144 10.61 8.76 3.37
CA ASN A 144 11.88 8.63 4.11
C ASN A 144 13.02 9.46 3.52
N HIS A 145 12.94 9.82 2.25
CA HIS A 145 13.95 10.59 1.52
C HIS A 145 13.49 11.98 1.08
N ASP A 146 12.30 12.41 1.53
CA ASP A 146 11.72 13.71 1.18
C ASP A 146 11.63 13.96 -0.34
N VAL A 147 11.24 12.93 -1.11
CA VAL A 147 11.07 13.03 -2.56
C VAL A 147 9.62 13.33 -2.91
N PRO A 148 9.26 14.54 -3.37
CA PRO A 148 7.90 14.83 -3.83
C PRO A 148 7.56 13.95 -5.03
N LEU A 149 6.36 13.29 -4.97
CA LEU A 149 5.84 12.49 -6.08
C LEU A 149 4.77 13.30 -6.82
N HIS A 150 4.74 13.18 -8.14
CA HIS A 150 3.69 13.75 -8.95
C HIS A 150 3.07 12.65 -9.82
N VAL A 151 1.87 12.21 -9.47
CA VAL A 151 1.14 11.15 -10.18
C VAL A 151 0.37 11.77 -11.34
N ARG A 152 0.63 11.31 -12.56
CA ARG A 152 0.08 11.87 -13.80
C ARG A 152 -0.40 10.79 -14.76
N SER A 153 -1.34 11.14 -15.63
CA SER A 153 -1.74 10.27 -16.73
C SER A 153 -0.66 10.20 -17.83
N SER A 154 -0.42 8.99 -18.36
CA SER A 154 0.38 8.81 -19.57
C SER A 154 -0.36 9.24 -20.85
N PHE A 155 -1.66 9.51 -20.78
CA PHE A 155 -2.53 9.75 -21.95
C PHE A 155 -3.01 11.18 -22.06
N THR A 156 -2.93 11.97 -20.98
CA THR A 156 -3.42 13.36 -20.95
C THR A 156 -2.36 14.32 -20.36
N TRP A 157 -2.50 15.60 -20.64
CA TRP A 157 -1.67 16.66 -20.08
C TRP A 157 -2.31 17.34 -18.86
N GLU A 158 -3.37 16.77 -18.32
CA GLU A 158 -4.04 17.31 -17.15
C GLU A 158 -3.11 17.35 -15.92
N PRO A 159 -3.31 18.32 -15.02
CA PRO A 159 -2.64 18.32 -13.73
C PRO A 159 -2.92 17.01 -12.98
N GLY A 160 -1.88 16.39 -12.44
CA GLY A 160 -1.99 15.19 -11.63
C GLY A 160 -2.21 15.49 -10.16
N THR A 161 -1.82 14.52 -9.31
CA THR A 161 -1.83 14.64 -7.86
C THR A 161 -0.41 14.71 -7.34
N TRP A 162 -0.12 15.70 -6.50
CA TRP A 162 1.13 15.76 -5.74
C TRP A 162 1.02 14.94 -4.46
N VAL A 163 2.07 14.19 -4.14
CA VAL A 163 2.24 13.46 -2.88
C VAL A 163 3.51 13.96 -2.22
N ASP A 164 3.37 14.67 -1.12
CA ASP A 164 4.48 15.29 -0.41
C ASP A 164 4.17 15.46 1.09
N LYS A 165 4.94 16.28 1.78
CA LYS A 165 4.68 16.57 3.19
C LYS A 165 3.34 17.25 3.37
N GLU A 166 2.71 16.95 4.51
CA GLU A 166 1.51 17.67 4.95
C GLU A 166 1.75 19.18 4.96
N GLU A 167 0.85 19.93 4.33
CA GLU A 167 0.89 21.38 4.42
C GLU A 167 0.29 21.85 5.76
N ASP A 168 0.91 22.84 6.39
CA ASP A 168 0.36 23.54 7.55
C ASP A 168 -0.86 24.39 7.13
N SER A 169 -1.95 23.75 6.68
CA SER A 169 -3.21 24.45 6.43
C SER A 169 -4.00 24.61 7.73
N MET A 170 -4.66 25.76 7.91
CA MET A 170 -5.46 26.01 9.11
C MET A 170 -6.70 25.12 9.22
N GLU A 171 -7.18 24.56 8.11
CA GLU A 171 -8.30 23.61 8.05
C GLU A 171 -7.99 22.53 7.02
N GLN A 172 -7.93 21.28 7.47
CA GLN A 172 -7.77 20.10 6.62
C GLN A 172 -9.08 19.34 6.49
N ALA A 173 -9.27 18.63 5.39
CA ALA A 173 -10.38 17.72 5.22
C ALA A 173 -10.32 16.65 6.34
N VAL A 174 -11.45 16.41 6.99
CA VAL A 174 -11.53 15.40 8.07
C VAL A 174 -11.31 14.00 7.51
N VAL A 175 -11.93 13.71 6.35
CA VAL A 175 -11.76 12.48 5.57
C VAL A 175 -11.34 12.89 4.17
N THR A 176 -10.28 12.27 3.66
CA THR A 176 -9.70 12.54 2.35
C THR A 176 -10.18 11.55 1.30
N ALA A 177 -10.31 10.28 1.68
CA ALA A 177 -10.67 9.23 0.73
C ALA A 177 -11.36 8.02 1.39
N VAL A 178 -12.10 7.28 0.56
CA VAL A 178 -12.61 5.94 0.85
C VAL A 178 -11.90 4.96 -0.07
N THR A 179 -11.26 3.95 0.48
CA THR A 179 -10.60 2.87 -0.27
C THR A 179 -11.24 1.53 0.03
N HIS A 180 -11.04 0.54 -0.84
CA HIS A 180 -11.49 -0.83 -0.61
C HIS A 180 -10.47 -1.83 -1.14
N ASP A 181 -10.41 -3.01 -0.51
CA ASP A 181 -9.58 -4.13 -0.96
C ASP A 181 -10.39 -5.43 -0.89
N LEU A 182 -10.51 -6.09 -2.05
CA LEU A 182 -11.19 -7.38 -2.22
C LEU A 182 -10.21 -8.57 -2.18
N SER A 183 -8.92 -8.33 -1.97
CA SER A 183 -7.87 -9.34 -1.98
C SER A 183 -7.43 -9.75 -0.57
N GLU A 184 -8.33 -9.65 0.39
CA GLU A 184 -8.13 -10.00 1.79
C GLU A 184 -8.81 -11.33 2.13
N ALA A 185 -8.25 -12.05 3.09
CA ALA A 185 -8.91 -13.19 3.74
C ALA A 185 -8.75 -13.07 5.25
N LYS A 186 -9.75 -13.57 5.97
CA LYS A 186 -9.77 -13.62 7.44
C LYS A 186 -9.42 -15.03 7.91
N VAL A 187 -8.52 -15.14 8.89
CA VAL A 187 -8.23 -16.37 9.62
C VAL A 187 -8.53 -16.14 11.09
N THR A 188 -9.17 -17.10 11.73
CA THR A 188 -9.48 -17.07 13.17
C THR A 188 -8.97 -18.35 13.81
N VAL A 189 -8.08 -18.22 14.78
CA VAL A 189 -7.68 -19.31 15.68
C VAL A 189 -8.58 -19.26 16.90
N THR A 190 -9.40 -20.29 17.11
CA THR A 190 -10.46 -20.31 18.11
C THR A 190 -10.04 -20.99 19.39
N GLY A 191 -10.56 -20.49 20.52
CA GLY A 191 -10.37 -21.10 21.84
C GLY A 191 -8.94 -21.11 22.34
N VAL A 192 -8.14 -20.11 22.01
CA VAL A 192 -6.75 -19.96 22.49
C VAL A 192 -6.78 -19.62 23.98
N PRO A 193 -6.06 -20.33 24.88
CA PRO A 193 -5.95 -19.95 26.28
C PRO A 193 -5.42 -18.52 26.44
N ASP A 194 -6.01 -17.76 27.34
CA ASP A 194 -5.59 -16.37 27.59
C ASP A 194 -4.33 -16.35 28.49
N THR A 195 -3.19 -16.71 27.87
CA THR A 195 -1.88 -16.76 28.54
C THR A 195 -0.83 -16.01 27.73
N PRO A 196 0.11 -15.29 28.40
CA PRO A 196 1.17 -14.58 27.70
C PRO A 196 2.02 -15.49 26.80
N GLY A 197 2.35 -14.99 25.59
CA GLY A 197 3.26 -15.65 24.67
C GLY A 197 2.58 -16.42 23.53
N LEU A 198 1.30 -16.81 23.64
CA LEU A 198 0.63 -17.58 22.58
C LEU A 198 0.45 -16.78 21.28
N ALA A 199 0.08 -15.51 21.36
CA ALA A 199 0.06 -14.64 20.19
C ALA A 199 1.46 -14.51 19.54
N ALA A 200 2.52 -14.39 20.33
CA ALA A 200 3.88 -14.36 19.80
C ALA A 200 4.25 -15.66 19.06
N THR A 201 3.83 -16.82 19.57
CA THR A 201 4.05 -18.12 18.93
C THR A 201 3.31 -18.21 17.60
N LEU A 202 2.03 -17.78 17.56
CA LEU A 202 1.22 -17.77 16.35
C LEU A 202 1.85 -16.89 15.26
N PHE A 203 2.09 -15.61 15.57
CA PHE A 203 2.58 -14.66 14.58
C PHE A 203 4.04 -14.92 14.19
N ARG A 204 4.85 -15.55 15.04
CA ARG A 204 6.17 -16.03 14.65
C ARG A 204 6.07 -17.12 13.60
N GLY A 205 5.17 -18.08 13.75
CA GLY A 205 4.97 -19.15 12.77
C GLY A 205 4.57 -18.61 11.39
N LEU A 206 3.71 -17.57 11.34
CA LEU A 206 3.34 -16.89 10.09
C LEU A 206 4.53 -16.10 9.50
N ALA A 207 5.27 -15.37 10.33
CA ALA A 207 6.42 -14.58 9.90
C ALA A 207 7.55 -15.46 9.33
N ASP A 208 7.79 -16.65 9.87
CA ASP A 208 8.79 -17.61 9.37
C ASP A 208 8.43 -18.15 7.96
N ARG A 209 7.18 -18.00 7.54
CA ARG A 209 6.69 -18.29 6.16
C ARG A 209 6.55 -17.03 5.30
N ASN A 210 7.06 -15.86 5.77
CA ASN A 210 6.95 -14.55 5.12
C ASN A 210 5.51 -14.11 4.85
N ILE A 211 4.56 -14.50 5.69
CA ILE A 211 3.16 -14.08 5.63
C ILE A 211 3.03 -12.75 6.39
N ASN A 212 2.51 -11.75 5.69
CA ASN A 212 2.20 -10.45 6.30
C ASN A 212 0.77 -10.48 6.86
N VAL A 213 0.60 -9.92 8.06
CA VAL A 213 -0.69 -9.80 8.75
C VAL A 213 -1.02 -8.34 8.89
N ASP A 214 -2.27 -7.94 8.59
CA ASP A 214 -2.68 -6.54 8.69
C ASP A 214 -3.57 -6.27 9.92
N MET A 215 -4.87 -6.58 9.86
CA MET A 215 -5.76 -6.39 10.99
C MET A 215 -5.61 -7.54 11.99
N ILE A 216 -5.49 -7.24 13.27
CA ILE A 216 -5.47 -8.26 14.34
C ILE A 216 -6.51 -7.85 15.39
N VAL A 217 -7.39 -8.77 15.74
CA VAL A 217 -8.40 -8.59 16.81
C VAL A 217 -8.30 -9.76 17.79
N GLN A 218 -8.06 -9.42 19.06
CA GLN A 218 -8.09 -10.33 20.19
C GLN A 218 -8.80 -9.65 21.35
N ASN A 219 -9.74 -10.34 21.98
CA ASN A 219 -10.43 -9.84 23.18
C ASN A 219 -9.91 -10.51 24.44
N VAL A 220 -10.09 -9.86 25.58
CA VAL A 220 -9.86 -10.47 26.89
C VAL A 220 -10.98 -11.46 27.17
N SER A 221 -10.61 -12.67 27.57
CA SER A 221 -11.57 -13.73 27.83
C SER A 221 -12.28 -13.60 29.18
N ILE A 222 -13.58 -13.91 29.18
CA ILE A 222 -14.35 -14.07 30.42
C ILE A 222 -14.23 -15.53 30.94
N HIS A 223 -13.87 -16.49 30.07
CA HIS A 223 -13.85 -17.93 30.37
C HIS A 223 -12.44 -18.56 30.25
N GLY A 224 -11.37 -17.76 30.20
CA GLY A 224 -9.99 -18.22 30.14
C GLY A 224 -9.51 -18.61 28.74
N THR A 225 -10.34 -18.46 27.69
CA THR A 225 -9.98 -18.66 26.29
C THR A 225 -10.45 -17.51 25.43
N THR A 226 -9.73 -17.16 24.37
CA THR A 226 -10.06 -16.12 23.43
C THR A 226 -9.90 -16.59 21.99
N ASP A 227 -10.54 -15.90 21.06
CA ASP A 227 -10.28 -16.09 19.65
C ASP A 227 -9.30 -15.02 19.16
N ILE A 228 -8.37 -15.41 18.28
CA ILE A 228 -7.45 -14.48 17.62
C ILE A 228 -7.82 -14.47 16.15
N SER A 229 -8.41 -13.36 15.70
CA SER A 229 -8.76 -13.14 14.30
C SER A 229 -7.79 -12.17 13.66
N PHE A 230 -7.39 -12.43 12.43
CA PHE A 230 -6.52 -11.54 11.68
C PHE A 230 -6.79 -11.64 10.18
N THR A 231 -6.38 -10.59 9.43
CA THR A 231 -6.44 -10.58 7.98
C THR A 231 -5.06 -10.75 7.35
N ILE A 232 -5.07 -11.36 6.18
CA ILE A 232 -3.91 -11.66 5.35
C ILE A 232 -4.29 -11.45 3.88
N PRO A 233 -3.32 -11.32 2.95
CA PRO A 233 -3.61 -11.43 1.54
C PRO A 233 -4.26 -12.77 1.20
N GLU A 234 -5.32 -12.76 0.39
CA GLU A 234 -6.03 -13.97 -0.06
C GLU A 234 -5.07 -15.02 -0.65
N SER A 235 -4.04 -14.57 -1.38
CA SER A 235 -3.01 -15.44 -1.96
C SER A 235 -2.24 -16.29 -0.93
N ASP A 236 -2.22 -15.86 0.32
CA ASP A 236 -1.49 -16.51 1.41
C ASP A 236 -2.40 -17.40 2.29
N LEU A 237 -3.72 -17.47 1.98
CA LEU A 237 -4.72 -18.14 2.80
C LEU A 237 -4.41 -19.61 3.04
N ALA A 238 -4.09 -20.36 1.99
CA ALA A 238 -3.82 -21.80 2.11
C ALA A 238 -2.63 -22.09 3.02
N VAL A 239 -1.52 -21.34 2.84
CA VAL A 239 -0.31 -21.52 3.66
C VAL A 239 -0.55 -21.05 5.09
N SER A 240 -1.31 -19.96 5.28
CA SER A 240 -1.62 -19.44 6.61
C SER A 240 -2.48 -20.41 7.40
N THR A 241 -3.48 -21.01 6.76
CA THR A 241 -4.36 -22.03 7.38
C THR A 241 -3.55 -23.25 7.79
N GLU A 242 -2.67 -23.76 6.91
CA GLU A 242 -1.76 -24.89 7.23
C GLU A 242 -0.89 -24.59 8.47
N VAL A 243 -0.28 -23.40 8.52
CA VAL A 243 0.56 -22.98 9.66
C VAL A 243 -0.25 -22.90 10.94
N CYS A 244 -1.44 -22.28 10.89
CA CYS A 244 -2.30 -22.14 12.06
C CYS A 244 -2.79 -23.52 12.57
N GLU A 245 -3.21 -24.41 11.68
CA GLU A 245 -3.64 -25.77 12.04
C GLU A 245 -2.50 -26.58 12.70
N ALA A 246 -1.28 -26.47 12.18
CA ALA A 246 -0.10 -27.11 12.78
C ALA A 246 0.21 -26.58 14.18
N LEU A 247 -0.13 -25.32 14.46
CA LEU A 247 0.08 -24.68 15.75
C LEU A 247 -1.05 -24.92 16.77
N VAL A 248 -2.23 -25.39 16.37
CA VAL A 248 -3.38 -25.66 17.28
C VAL A 248 -2.96 -26.44 18.53
N PRO A 249 -2.23 -27.58 18.43
CA PRO A 249 -1.83 -28.33 19.63
C PRO A 249 -0.82 -27.55 20.53
N VAL A 250 0.05 -26.78 19.92
CA VAL A 250 1.07 -25.98 20.64
C VAL A 250 0.42 -24.81 21.38
N LEU A 251 -0.56 -24.19 20.77
CA LEU A 251 -1.33 -23.07 21.32
C LEU A 251 -2.37 -23.54 22.35
N GLY A 252 -2.72 -24.82 22.38
CA GLY A 252 -3.85 -25.32 23.15
C GLY A 252 -5.20 -24.80 22.65
N ALA A 253 -5.26 -24.40 21.38
CA ALA A 253 -6.46 -23.88 20.74
C ALA A 253 -7.43 -24.99 20.38
N THR A 254 -8.69 -24.63 20.06
CA THR A 254 -9.72 -25.60 19.68
C THR A 254 -9.80 -25.84 18.18
N GLY A 255 -9.36 -24.88 17.35
CA GLY A 255 -9.38 -25.02 15.89
C GLY A 255 -9.01 -23.75 15.14
N VAL A 256 -9.13 -23.83 13.82
CA VAL A 256 -8.90 -22.71 12.88
C VAL A 256 -10.10 -22.61 11.95
N THR A 257 -10.55 -21.41 11.67
CA THR A 257 -11.51 -21.10 10.61
C THR A 257 -10.94 -20.05 9.67
N SER A 258 -11.31 -20.11 8.41
CA SER A 258 -10.90 -19.13 7.40
C SER A 258 -12.09 -18.69 6.55
N ASP A 259 -12.02 -17.48 6.03
CA ASP A 259 -13.05 -16.86 5.23
C ASP A 259 -12.40 -15.94 4.18
N ASP A 260 -12.62 -16.19 2.91
CA ASP A 260 -12.12 -15.45 1.76
C ASP A 260 -13.21 -14.59 1.08
N ASP A 261 -14.47 -14.69 1.53
CA ASP A 261 -15.57 -13.85 1.06
C ASP A 261 -15.71 -12.57 1.88
N VAL A 262 -14.59 -11.88 2.08
CA VAL A 262 -14.51 -10.64 2.85
C VAL A 262 -13.84 -9.53 2.04
N ALA A 263 -14.20 -8.30 2.36
CA ALA A 263 -13.56 -7.11 1.83
C ALA A 263 -13.25 -6.12 2.95
N ARG A 264 -12.16 -5.41 2.80
CA ARG A 264 -11.85 -4.28 3.66
C ARG A 264 -12.29 -2.98 3.00
N VAL A 265 -13.08 -2.17 3.69
CA VAL A 265 -13.39 -0.79 3.32
C VAL A 265 -12.79 0.15 4.34
N SER A 266 -12.09 1.18 3.90
CA SER A 266 -11.33 2.07 4.78
C SER A 266 -11.59 3.53 4.45
N LEU A 267 -11.78 4.32 5.50
CA LEU A 267 -11.73 5.78 5.46
C LEU A 267 -10.31 6.23 5.81
N VAL A 268 -9.77 7.17 5.04
CA VAL A 268 -8.44 7.75 5.25
C VAL A 268 -8.56 9.27 5.36
N GLY A 269 -7.88 9.88 6.32
CA GLY A 269 -7.84 11.34 6.47
C GLY A 269 -7.13 11.77 7.75
N VAL A 270 -6.26 12.75 7.66
CA VAL A 270 -5.47 13.27 8.81
C VAL A 270 -6.32 13.99 9.85
N GLY A 271 -7.48 14.54 9.45
CA GLY A 271 -8.39 15.25 10.37
C GLY A 271 -9.21 14.34 11.30
N MET A 272 -9.25 13.03 11.08
CA MET A 272 -10.08 12.11 11.86
C MET A 272 -9.71 12.05 13.35
N LYS A 273 -8.45 12.25 13.67
CA LYS A 273 -7.92 12.18 15.04
C LYS A 273 -8.62 13.16 16.02
N THR A 274 -9.06 14.31 15.53
CA THR A 274 -9.67 15.38 16.32
C THR A 274 -11.19 15.45 16.17
N HIS A 275 -11.80 14.56 15.36
CA HIS A 275 -13.24 14.57 15.04
C HIS A 275 -13.93 13.28 15.48
N PRO A 276 -14.44 13.18 16.71
CA PRO A 276 -15.03 11.95 17.25
C PRO A 276 -16.28 11.48 16.50
N GLY A 277 -16.95 12.36 15.76
CA GLY A 277 -18.14 12.04 14.95
C GLY A 277 -17.87 11.14 13.74
N VAL A 278 -16.63 11.08 13.25
CA VAL A 278 -16.27 10.26 12.06
C VAL A 278 -16.59 8.80 12.27
N THR A 279 -16.19 8.25 13.41
CA THR A 279 -16.43 6.83 13.73
C THR A 279 -17.94 6.53 13.84
N ALA A 280 -18.71 7.42 14.48
CA ALA A 280 -20.15 7.25 14.60
C ALA A 280 -20.83 7.28 13.24
N LEU A 281 -20.54 8.31 12.43
CA LEU A 281 -21.10 8.45 11.08
C LEU A 281 -20.74 7.26 10.17
N THR A 282 -19.51 6.75 10.27
CA THR A 282 -19.09 5.55 9.51
C THR A 282 -19.99 4.36 9.82
N PHE A 283 -20.20 4.05 11.10
CA PHE A 283 -20.99 2.87 11.50
C PHE A 283 -22.48 3.07 11.27
N GLU A 284 -23.00 4.28 11.48
CA GLU A 284 -24.40 4.63 11.17
C GLU A 284 -24.69 4.47 9.68
N THR A 285 -23.76 4.91 8.82
CA THR A 285 -23.89 4.78 7.37
C THR A 285 -23.91 3.31 6.93
N LEU A 286 -22.97 2.49 7.40
CA LEU A 286 -22.95 1.06 7.07
C LEU A 286 -24.19 0.34 7.59
N ALA A 287 -24.65 0.67 8.79
CA ALA A 287 -25.85 0.09 9.37
C ALA A 287 -27.13 0.47 8.59
N ALA A 288 -27.22 1.70 8.08
CA ALA A 288 -28.36 2.17 7.27
C ALA A 288 -28.46 1.39 5.94
N GLU A 289 -27.33 0.97 5.38
CA GLU A 289 -27.26 0.10 4.18
C GLU A 289 -27.44 -1.39 4.51
N GLY A 290 -27.64 -1.76 5.78
CA GLY A 290 -27.75 -3.16 6.19
C GLY A 290 -26.44 -3.95 6.12
N ILE A 291 -25.31 -3.25 6.11
CA ILE A 291 -23.97 -3.83 6.01
C ILE A 291 -23.45 -4.17 7.42
N ASN A 292 -23.22 -5.48 7.66
CA ASN A 292 -22.64 -5.93 8.93
C ASN A 292 -21.12 -5.81 8.93
N ILE A 293 -20.56 -5.39 10.06
CA ILE A 293 -19.11 -5.25 10.26
C ILE A 293 -18.58 -6.47 11.01
N GLU A 294 -17.60 -7.18 10.44
CA GLU A 294 -17.00 -8.36 11.04
C GLU A 294 -15.76 -8.06 11.89
N MET A 295 -14.95 -7.09 11.46
CA MET A 295 -13.78 -6.62 12.19
C MET A 295 -13.63 -5.12 12.00
N ILE A 296 -13.06 -4.46 13.00
CA ILE A 296 -12.73 -3.02 12.96
C ILE A 296 -11.26 -2.85 13.34
N SER A 297 -10.55 -2.02 12.59
CA SER A 297 -9.21 -1.55 12.96
C SER A 297 -9.13 -0.04 12.76
N THR A 298 -8.50 0.65 13.67
CA THR A 298 -8.34 2.11 13.59
C THR A 298 -6.90 2.53 13.83
N SER A 299 -6.45 3.54 13.11
CA SER A 299 -5.24 4.31 13.41
C SER A 299 -5.61 5.77 13.64
N SER A 300 -4.62 6.65 13.77
CA SER A 300 -4.86 8.09 13.92
C SER A 300 -5.47 8.74 12.65
N ILE A 301 -5.31 8.12 11.50
CA ILE A 301 -5.71 8.65 10.18
C ILE A 301 -6.46 7.62 9.32
N ARG A 302 -6.89 6.49 9.90
CA ARG A 302 -7.62 5.44 9.20
C ARG A 302 -8.66 4.76 10.10
N ILE A 303 -9.83 4.47 9.51
CA ILE A 303 -10.82 3.54 10.06
C ILE A 303 -11.06 2.47 9.00
N SER A 304 -10.80 1.21 9.31
CA SER A 304 -11.03 0.07 8.44
C SER A 304 -12.10 -0.84 8.99
N CYS A 305 -13.05 -1.23 8.14
CA CYS A 305 -14.10 -2.19 8.43
C CYS A 305 -13.94 -3.40 7.50
N LEU A 306 -13.91 -4.60 8.05
CA LEU A 306 -14.02 -5.83 7.29
C LEU A 306 -15.50 -6.19 7.18
N ILE A 307 -15.97 -6.40 5.97
CA ILE A 307 -17.38 -6.66 5.62
C ILE A 307 -17.46 -7.80 4.60
N ARG A 308 -18.66 -8.23 4.20
CA ARG A 308 -18.85 -9.17 3.10
C ARG A 308 -18.37 -8.57 1.77
N ALA A 309 -17.68 -9.37 0.96
CA ALA A 309 -17.08 -8.91 -0.30
C ALA A 309 -18.13 -8.35 -1.27
N GLU A 310 -19.31 -8.97 -1.37
CA GLU A 310 -20.41 -8.53 -2.23
C GLU A 310 -20.97 -7.14 -1.88
N GLN A 311 -20.78 -6.67 -0.65
CA GLN A 311 -21.27 -5.38 -0.15
C GLN A 311 -20.23 -4.24 -0.27
N ALA A 312 -19.01 -4.54 -0.74
CA ALA A 312 -17.90 -3.58 -0.73
C ALA A 312 -18.20 -2.30 -1.53
N GLU A 313 -18.74 -2.43 -2.75
CA GLU A 313 -19.04 -1.26 -3.58
C GLU A 313 -20.17 -0.40 -3.00
N ASP A 314 -21.19 -1.01 -2.40
CA ASP A 314 -22.30 -0.28 -1.77
C ASP A 314 -21.78 0.47 -0.54
N ALA A 315 -20.92 -0.15 0.26
CA ALA A 315 -20.24 0.51 1.37
C ALA A 315 -19.41 1.72 0.91
N VAL A 316 -18.65 1.57 -0.17
CA VAL A 316 -17.85 2.68 -0.75
C VAL A 316 -18.74 3.82 -1.19
N ARG A 317 -19.84 3.57 -1.92
CA ARG A 317 -20.78 4.59 -2.38
C ARG A 317 -21.42 5.33 -1.20
N ALA A 318 -21.92 4.58 -0.22
CA ALA A 318 -22.59 5.15 0.94
C ALA A 318 -21.63 6.02 1.78
N LEU A 319 -20.45 5.52 2.08
CA LEU A 319 -19.44 6.27 2.85
C LEU A 319 -18.94 7.50 2.09
N HIS A 320 -18.68 7.40 0.79
CA HIS A 320 -18.26 8.54 -0.02
C HIS A 320 -19.31 9.66 -0.02
N ALA A 321 -20.59 9.30 -0.14
CA ALA A 321 -21.70 10.25 -0.08
C ALA A 321 -21.87 10.86 1.34
N ALA A 322 -21.80 10.04 2.40
CA ALA A 322 -21.97 10.47 3.78
C ALA A 322 -20.88 11.47 4.24
N PHE A 323 -19.67 11.35 3.69
CA PHE A 323 -18.55 12.26 3.98
C PHE A 323 -18.38 13.39 2.94
N GLU A 324 -19.33 13.56 2.01
CA GLU A 324 -19.39 14.66 1.01
C GLU A 324 -18.08 14.78 0.20
N LEU A 325 -17.55 13.64 -0.30
CA LEU A 325 -16.25 13.59 -0.96
C LEU A 325 -16.30 13.83 -2.49
N ALA A 326 -17.49 14.14 -3.04
CA ALA A 326 -17.70 14.43 -4.46
C ALA A 326 -17.10 15.79 -4.89
#